data_87e6ee69c103b46385c5ada87672d002
#
_entry.id   87e6ee69c103b46385c5ada87672d002
#
_cell.length_a   1.000
_cell.length_b   1.000
_cell.length_c   1.000
_cell.angle_alpha   90.00
_cell.angle_beta   90.00
_cell.angle_gamma   90.00
#
_symmetry.space_group_name_H-M   'P 1'
#
loop_
_entity.id
_entity.type
_entity.pdbx_description
1 polymer ?
#
loop_
_entity_poly.entity_id
_entity_poly.type
_entity_poly.pdbx_seq_one_letter_code
_entity_poly.pdbx_strand_id
1 'polypeptide(L)'
;MATAAKAGRPAGGKPGGSGGSGGGGAAPKAKGSRLARYSVVGGVLLAVLAGCGGITAGVLAGEGYLPGDAMRQVWSTSAAGGTPASGGAVWAAGDTLVHSSADGVSGVDARTGDRRWRYEPSGGATICSASRTADQGIALVAQGTPGGDDKRGGCTAVVALDLATGRERWRTARTAADGEIRAQHDLVAAGGGLAVVRDEDPGWRYASVLDGPGLLDPDRALRAFDVTTGAPRWTAKMPKGCVPYAVAAGARRISALLACDGGNGEDTRLAVLDPADGRVRAESVLDRRRLVDPLTYTPSFVSADPIVVAVDGLDHSGYATLLAFDGEGRAQGVVDSGVANGRITSPVQEPARTRVAYGRIYTVAMESDGDDVISAFDLRSGQRLWRAELGDLEDVMGLRVAGGRVTALIDLYGSTAEDGLVVLDADDGEERDVRTFPDSVSSTTGEVKDVLGHQDRLIVARWGDAYLPPLTAYEER
;
A
#
# COMPACT_ATOMS: atom_id res chain seq x y z
N MET A 1 -47.35 16.26 7.47
CA MET A 1 -47.75 17.68 7.52
C MET A 1 -46.69 18.41 6.74
N ALA A 2 -46.86 18.59 5.51
CA ALA A 2 -47.38 19.64 4.65
C ALA A 2 -46.89 21.04 5.07
N THR A 3 -46.05 21.66 4.26
CA THR A 3 -46.51 22.74 3.40
C THR A 3 -45.43 23.22 2.43
N ALA A 4 -45.81 23.33 1.17
CA ALA A 4 -45.07 23.91 0.06
C ALA A 4 -45.45 25.40 -0.13
N ALA A 5 -44.55 26.18 -0.74
CA ALA A 5 -44.88 27.36 -1.57
C ALA A 5 -43.64 27.74 -2.37
N LYS A 6 -43.55 27.70 -3.60
CA LYS A 6 -44.14 28.23 -4.85
C LYS A 6 -43.87 29.74 -5.07
N ALA A 7 -43.15 29.95 -6.19
CA ALA A 7 -43.33 30.93 -7.30
C ALA A 7 -42.68 32.32 -7.23
N GLY A 8 -42.09 32.69 -8.38
CA GLY A 8 -41.99 34.06 -8.82
C GLY A 8 -40.94 34.36 -9.87
N ARG A 9 -41.22 34.09 -11.15
CA ARG A 9 -40.64 34.87 -12.28
C ARG A 9 -41.47 36.13 -12.50
N PRO A 10 -40.88 37.20 -13.04
CA PRO A 10 -41.37 37.65 -14.33
C PRO A 10 -40.29 38.09 -15.33
N ALA A 11 -40.79 38.12 -16.56
CA ALA A 11 -40.15 38.42 -17.81
C ALA A 11 -40.19 39.93 -18.15
N GLY A 12 -39.42 40.31 -19.18
CA GLY A 12 -39.85 41.34 -20.08
C GLY A 12 -38.87 42.47 -20.37
N GLY A 13 -38.56 42.70 -21.61
CA GLY A 13 -38.26 44.01 -22.12
C GLY A 13 -37.21 44.11 -23.22
N LYS A 14 -37.62 43.92 -24.49
CA LYS A 14 -37.05 44.67 -25.63
C LYS A 14 -37.95 45.90 -25.85
N PRO A 15 -37.47 47.01 -26.45
CA PRO A 15 -37.25 47.19 -27.88
C PRO A 15 -36.15 48.23 -28.20
N GLY A 16 -35.53 48.22 -29.40
CA GLY A 16 -35.99 48.83 -30.64
C GLY A 16 -35.22 50.08 -31.00
N GLY A 17 -34.60 50.12 -32.14
CA GLY A 17 -34.94 51.01 -33.14
C GLY A 17 -33.83 51.82 -33.84
N SER A 18 -33.79 51.71 -35.16
CA SER A 18 -33.53 52.70 -36.23
C SER A 18 -32.15 53.39 -36.27
N GLY A 19 -31.46 53.47 -37.35
CA GLY A 19 -31.79 53.78 -38.71
C GLY A 19 -30.81 54.84 -39.22
N GLY A 20 -30.20 54.72 -40.38
CA GLY A 20 -29.35 55.77 -40.94
C GLY A 20 -28.64 55.32 -42.22
N SER A 21 -29.23 55.75 -43.30
CA SER A 21 -28.83 55.62 -44.69
C SER A 21 -27.68 56.51 -45.10
N GLY A 22 -26.94 56.08 -46.12
CA GLY A 22 -26.41 57.05 -47.09
C GLY A 22 -25.00 56.89 -47.54
N GLY A 23 -24.77 56.72 -48.81
CA GLY A 23 -23.55 57.17 -49.44
C GLY A 23 -22.87 56.18 -50.38
N GLY A 24 -23.21 56.18 -51.63
CA GLY A 24 -22.57 55.53 -52.73
C GLY A 24 -21.16 56.03 -53.02
N GLY A 25 -20.23 55.15 -53.30
CA GLY A 25 -18.95 55.48 -53.87
C GLY A 25 -18.47 54.29 -54.71
N ALA A 26 -18.50 54.47 -56.02
CA ALA A 26 -17.96 53.51 -56.99
C ALA A 26 -16.47 53.36 -56.88
N ALA A 27 -16.00 52.17 -56.57
CA ALA A 27 -14.58 51.82 -56.55
C ALA A 27 -14.17 51.05 -57.80
N PRO A 28 -12.95 51.25 -58.33
CA PRO A 28 -12.51 50.65 -59.59
C PRO A 28 -12.25 49.14 -59.43
N LYS A 29 -12.62 48.38 -60.47
CA LYS A 29 -12.36 46.95 -60.58
C LYS A 29 -10.82 46.68 -60.60
N ALA A 30 -10.28 46.21 -59.48
CA ALA A 30 -8.96 45.62 -59.43
C ALA A 30 -9.01 44.21 -60.03
N LYS A 31 -8.21 43.93 -61.05
CA LYS A 31 -7.94 42.61 -61.56
C LYS A 31 -7.19 41.80 -60.47
N GLY A 32 -7.93 41.04 -59.68
CA GLY A 32 -7.36 40.11 -58.71
C GLY A 32 -6.51 39.04 -59.43
N SER A 33 -5.24 39.01 -59.14
CA SER A 33 -4.34 38.03 -59.65
C SER A 33 -4.75 36.62 -59.21
N ARG A 34 -4.73 35.64 -60.09
CA ARG A 34 -5.04 34.23 -59.79
C ARG A 34 -4.16 33.65 -58.67
N LEU A 35 -2.97 34.24 -58.43
CA LEU A 35 -2.04 33.87 -57.38
C LEU A 35 -2.61 34.10 -55.94
N ALA A 36 -3.41 35.13 -55.71
CA ALA A 36 -4.01 35.41 -54.39
C ALA A 36 -5.07 34.37 -53.94
N ARG A 37 -5.72 33.70 -54.91
CA ARG A 37 -6.68 32.62 -54.59
C ARG A 37 -6.01 31.34 -54.17
N TYR A 38 -4.83 31.01 -54.71
CA TYR A 38 -4.08 29.80 -54.32
C TYR A 38 -3.45 29.93 -52.94
N SER A 39 -3.04 31.15 -52.53
CA SER A 39 -2.45 31.35 -51.18
C SER A 39 -3.51 31.26 -50.06
N VAL A 40 -4.76 31.71 -50.33
CA VAL A 40 -5.85 31.57 -49.32
C VAL A 40 -6.29 30.12 -49.19
N VAL A 41 -6.44 29.39 -50.29
CA VAL A 41 -6.80 27.97 -50.24
C VAL A 41 -5.70 27.15 -49.63
N GLY A 42 -4.43 27.41 -49.94
CA GLY A 42 -3.29 26.76 -49.35
C GLY A 42 -3.17 27.04 -47.85
N GLY A 43 -3.42 28.28 -47.40
CA GLY A 43 -3.46 28.66 -46.01
C GLY A 43 -4.56 27.98 -45.23
N VAL A 44 -5.78 27.90 -45.79
CA VAL A 44 -6.91 27.20 -45.13
C VAL A 44 -6.63 25.69 -45.07
N LEU A 45 -6.07 25.09 -46.11
CA LEU A 45 -5.74 23.66 -46.12
C LEU A 45 -4.65 23.33 -45.09
N LEU A 46 -3.63 24.18 -44.99
CA LEU A 46 -2.58 24.04 -43.95
C LEU A 46 -3.13 24.24 -42.53
N ALA A 47 -4.05 25.19 -42.32
CA ALA A 47 -4.69 25.39 -41.02
C ALA A 47 -5.59 24.20 -40.64
N VAL A 48 -6.34 23.64 -41.60
CA VAL A 48 -7.15 22.44 -41.37
C VAL A 48 -6.28 21.22 -41.10
N LEU A 49 -5.21 21.03 -41.86
CA LEU A 49 -4.24 19.91 -41.62
C LEU A 49 -3.52 20.07 -40.28
N ALA A 50 -3.13 21.30 -39.91
CA ALA A 50 -2.52 21.56 -38.60
C ALA A 50 -3.53 21.38 -37.46
N GLY A 51 -4.77 21.82 -37.63
CA GLY A 51 -5.83 21.60 -36.66
C GLY A 51 -6.20 20.14 -36.49
N CYS A 52 -6.44 19.42 -37.59
CA CYS A 52 -6.71 17.98 -37.53
C CYS A 52 -5.49 17.20 -37.04
N GLY A 53 -4.29 17.58 -37.47
CA GLY A 53 -3.05 16.94 -36.99
C GLY A 53 -2.81 17.17 -35.50
N GLY A 54 -3.10 18.39 -35.00
CA GLY A 54 -3.00 18.72 -33.57
C GLY A 54 -4.00 17.95 -32.71
N ILE A 55 -5.27 17.87 -33.15
CA ILE A 55 -6.30 17.11 -32.46
C ILE A 55 -5.94 15.61 -32.47
N THR A 56 -5.53 15.08 -33.62
CA THR A 56 -5.13 13.66 -33.73
C THR A 56 -3.91 13.36 -32.87
N ALA A 57 -2.91 14.25 -32.84
CA ALA A 57 -1.74 14.09 -31.99
C ALA A 57 -2.09 14.19 -30.49
N GLY A 58 -3.00 15.11 -30.12
CA GLY A 58 -3.49 15.23 -28.76
C GLY A 58 -4.25 13.98 -28.30
N VAL A 59 -5.13 13.44 -29.14
CA VAL A 59 -5.84 12.18 -28.87
C VAL A 59 -4.85 11.02 -28.75
N LEU A 60 -3.91 10.90 -29.71
CA LEU A 60 -2.90 9.83 -29.66
C LEU A 60 -1.94 9.95 -28.47
N ALA A 61 -1.66 11.17 -28.00
CA ALA A 61 -0.87 11.38 -26.79
C ALA A 61 -1.68 11.00 -25.53
N GLY A 62 -2.94 11.46 -25.44
CA GLY A 62 -3.85 11.11 -24.34
C GLY A 62 -4.11 9.60 -24.25
N GLU A 63 -4.23 8.91 -25.39
CA GLU A 63 -4.34 7.45 -25.45
C GLU A 63 -2.98 6.72 -25.29
N GLY A 64 -1.90 7.42 -25.00
CA GLY A 64 -0.59 6.85 -24.77
C GLY A 64 0.10 6.25 -26.00
N TYR A 65 -0.30 6.60 -27.22
CA TYR A 65 0.37 6.15 -28.46
C TYR A 65 1.56 7.02 -28.87
N LEU A 66 1.66 8.23 -28.34
CA LEU A 66 2.77 9.15 -28.58
C LEU A 66 3.56 9.40 -27.29
N PRO A 67 4.86 9.71 -27.38
CA PRO A 67 5.61 10.21 -26.23
C PRO A 67 4.93 11.45 -25.64
N GLY A 68 4.73 11.45 -24.33
CA GLY A 68 4.05 12.53 -23.61
C GLY A 68 4.02 12.23 -22.11
N ASP A 69 3.08 12.83 -21.42
CA ASP A 69 2.90 12.69 -19.97
C ASP A 69 2.07 11.45 -19.59
N ALA A 70 1.74 10.57 -20.56
CA ALA A 70 0.96 9.39 -20.34
C ALA A 70 1.82 8.17 -19.98
N MET A 71 1.32 7.39 -19.03
CA MET A 71 1.87 6.08 -18.70
C MET A 71 1.42 5.04 -19.73
N ARG A 72 2.20 3.98 -19.93
CA ARG A 72 1.85 2.86 -20.78
C ARG A 72 1.80 1.57 -19.99
N GLN A 73 0.68 0.87 -20.04
CA GLN A 73 0.61 -0.50 -19.53
C GLN A 73 1.47 -1.41 -20.40
N VAL A 74 2.44 -2.09 -19.79
CA VAL A 74 3.32 -3.04 -20.48
C VAL A 74 2.72 -4.43 -20.46
N TRP A 75 2.26 -4.85 -19.27
CA TRP A 75 1.58 -6.12 -19.07
C TRP A 75 0.72 -6.08 -17.80
N SER A 76 -0.22 -7.00 -17.73
CA SER A 76 -0.96 -7.32 -16.51
C SER A 76 -1.08 -8.83 -16.38
N THR A 77 -1.10 -9.33 -15.15
CA THR A 77 -1.40 -10.72 -14.87
C THR A 77 -2.89 -10.98 -15.06
N SER A 78 -3.27 -12.22 -15.31
CA SER A 78 -4.69 -12.58 -15.34
C SER A 78 -5.31 -12.33 -13.97
N ALA A 79 -6.54 -11.79 -13.96
CA ALA A 79 -7.32 -11.69 -12.73
C ALA A 79 -7.38 -13.07 -12.06
N ALA A 80 -6.95 -13.13 -10.82
CA ALA A 80 -7.02 -14.35 -10.04
C ALA A 80 -8.39 -14.40 -9.40
N GLY A 81 -9.24 -15.36 -9.79
CA GLY A 81 -10.52 -15.60 -9.14
C GLY A 81 -10.36 -16.17 -7.72
N GLY A 82 -9.48 -15.59 -6.90
CA GLY A 82 -9.14 -16.07 -5.56
C GLY A 82 -9.61 -15.11 -4.48
N THR A 83 -9.78 -15.64 -3.27
CA THR A 83 -10.13 -14.83 -2.10
C THR A 83 -8.94 -13.94 -1.71
N PRO A 84 -9.15 -12.64 -1.49
CA PRO A 84 -8.10 -11.77 -0.97
C PRO A 84 -7.51 -12.33 0.32
N ALA A 85 -6.19 -12.44 0.40
CA ALA A 85 -5.53 -12.80 1.65
C ALA A 85 -5.10 -11.53 2.36
N SER A 86 -5.79 -11.15 3.42
CA SER A 86 -5.44 -9.99 4.25
C SER A 86 -4.01 -10.05 4.85
N GLY A 87 -3.33 -11.19 4.79
CA GLY A 87 -1.92 -11.36 5.20
C GLY A 87 -0.94 -11.58 4.05
N GLY A 88 -1.34 -11.27 2.82
CA GLY A 88 -0.49 -11.48 1.65
C GLY A 88 0.68 -10.50 1.55
N ALA A 89 1.72 -10.84 0.81
CA ALA A 89 2.88 -10.01 0.54
C ALA A 89 3.26 -9.99 -0.93
N VAL A 90 4.06 -9.00 -1.32
CA VAL A 90 4.65 -8.89 -2.65
C VAL A 90 6.15 -8.79 -2.51
N TRP A 91 6.89 -9.51 -3.33
CA TRP A 91 8.35 -9.51 -3.30
C TRP A 91 8.92 -9.40 -4.72
N ALA A 92 10.13 -8.86 -4.81
CA ALA A 92 10.93 -8.89 -6.02
C ALA A 92 12.20 -9.72 -5.78
N ALA A 93 12.50 -10.66 -6.67
CA ALA A 93 13.69 -11.52 -6.60
C ALA A 93 14.31 -11.63 -8.00
N GLY A 94 15.37 -10.84 -8.27
CA GLY A 94 15.94 -10.75 -9.60
C GLY A 94 14.89 -10.32 -10.63
N ASP A 95 14.68 -11.12 -11.66
CA ASP A 95 13.67 -10.87 -12.71
C ASP A 95 12.30 -11.49 -12.41
N THR A 96 12.02 -11.84 -11.16
CA THR A 96 10.76 -12.43 -10.74
C THR A 96 10.05 -11.53 -9.77
N LEU A 97 8.81 -11.16 -10.07
CA LEU A 97 7.88 -10.54 -9.15
C LEU A 97 7.00 -11.65 -8.56
N VAL A 98 6.81 -11.61 -7.25
CA VAL A 98 6.10 -12.67 -6.55
C VAL A 98 4.97 -12.05 -5.72
N HIS A 99 3.78 -12.60 -5.81
CA HIS A 99 2.66 -12.21 -4.97
C HIS A 99 2.04 -13.44 -4.28
N SER A 100 1.55 -13.25 -3.08
CA SER A 100 0.83 -14.27 -2.33
C SER A 100 -0.66 -13.91 -2.20
N SER A 101 -1.50 -14.94 -2.29
CA SER A 101 -2.93 -14.93 -2.03
C SER A 101 -3.28 -16.04 -1.04
N ALA A 102 -4.54 -16.14 -0.62
CA ALA A 102 -4.98 -17.25 0.23
C ALA A 102 -4.74 -18.63 -0.42
N ASP A 103 -4.88 -18.69 -1.76
CA ASP A 103 -4.81 -19.95 -2.53
C ASP A 103 -3.39 -20.36 -2.91
N GLY A 104 -2.40 -19.47 -2.72
CA GLY A 104 -1.03 -19.81 -3.09
C GLY A 104 -0.12 -18.61 -3.31
N VAL A 105 1.07 -18.92 -3.83
CA VAL A 105 2.09 -17.91 -4.20
C VAL A 105 2.42 -18.08 -5.68
N SER A 106 2.44 -16.99 -6.41
CA SER A 106 2.77 -17.00 -7.84
C SER A 106 3.95 -16.09 -8.13
N GLY A 107 4.89 -16.59 -8.90
CA GLY A 107 5.99 -15.81 -9.47
C GLY A 107 5.79 -15.57 -10.95
N VAL A 108 5.96 -14.32 -11.37
CA VAL A 108 5.85 -13.90 -12.76
C VAL A 108 7.15 -13.29 -13.24
N ASP A 109 7.40 -13.37 -14.53
CA ASP A 109 8.50 -12.67 -15.18
C ASP A 109 8.25 -11.16 -15.09
N ALA A 110 9.15 -10.40 -14.46
CA ALA A 110 8.98 -8.97 -14.27
C ALA A 110 8.94 -8.18 -15.58
N ARG A 111 9.46 -8.73 -16.66
CA ARG A 111 9.50 -8.08 -17.96
C ARG A 111 8.24 -8.32 -18.79
N THR A 112 7.65 -9.54 -18.71
CA THR A 112 6.54 -9.95 -19.58
C THR A 112 5.22 -10.16 -18.86
N GLY A 113 5.22 -10.31 -17.50
CA GLY A 113 4.06 -10.69 -16.71
C GLY A 113 3.70 -12.17 -16.81
N ASP A 114 4.44 -12.96 -17.59
CA ASP A 114 4.18 -14.38 -17.75
C ASP A 114 4.45 -15.14 -16.46
N ARG A 115 3.55 -16.04 -16.10
CA ARG A 115 3.73 -16.86 -14.92
C ARG A 115 4.87 -17.84 -15.09
N ARG A 116 5.92 -17.71 -14.27
CA ARG A 116 7.07 -18.61 -14.21
C ARG A 116 6.80 -19.85 -13.40
N TRP A 117 6.11 -19.68 -12.26
CA TRP A 117 5.81 -20.75 -11.32
C TRP A 117 4.59 -20.41 -10.44
N ARG A 118 4.03 -21.44 -9.81
CA ARG A 118 3.01 -21.32 -8.78
C ARG A 118 3.26 -22.35 -7.69
N TYR A 119 3.17 -21.91 -6.44
CA TYR A 119 3.13 -22.76 -5.26
C TYR A 119 1.69 -22.80 -4.76
N GLU A 120 1.17 -24.01 -4.53
CA GLU A 120 -0.15 -24.23 -3.96
C GLU A 120 -0.01 -25.05 -2.67
N PRO A 121 -0.61 -24.60 -1.54
CA PRO A 121 -0.62 -25.37 -0.31
C PRO A 121 -1.29 -26.72 -0.53
N SER A 122 -0.71 -27.78 -0.01
CA SER A 122 -1.26 -29.14 -0.14
C SER A 122 -2.37 -29.42 0.86
N GLY A 123 -3.24 -30.38 0.55
CA GLY A 123 -4.25 -30.91 1.48
C GLY A 123 -5.39 -29.95 1.82
N GLY A 124 -5.73 -29.02 0.92
CA GLY A 124 -6.78 -28.03 1.16
C GLY A 124 -6.40 -26.95 2.16
N ALA A 125 -5.09 -26.76 2.42
CA ALA A 125 -4.60 -25.68 3.22
C ALA A 125 -4.68 -24.34 2.47
N THR A 126 -4.79 -23.26 3.21
CA THR A 126 -4.73 -21.88 2.70
C THR A 126 -3.57 -21.13 3.35
N ILE A 127 -3.07 -20.09 2.67
CA ILE A 127 -2.06 -19.20 3.23
C ILE A 127 -2.77 -18.19 4.13
N CYS A 128 -2.32 -18.09 5.35
CA CYS A 128 -2.88 -17.20 6.37
C CYS A 128 -1.94 -16.05 6.78
N SER A 129 -0.65 -16.16 6.44
CA SER A 129 0.32 -15.09 6.67
C SER A 129 1.52 -15.25 5.75
N ALA A 130 2.17 -14.15 5.44
CA ALA A 130 3.40 -14.12 4.68
C ALA A 130 4.38 -13.12 5.31
N SER A 131 5.68 -13.38 5.23
CA SER A 131 6.68 -12.43 5.70
C SER A 131 6.66 -11.16 4.86
N ARG A 132 6.68 -9.99 5.49
CA ARG A 132 6.69 -8.69 4.78
C ARG A 132 7.90 -8.53 3.88
N THR A 133 9.03 -9.07 4.32
CA THR A 133 10.31 -9.04 3.61
C THR A 133 10.74 -10.44 3.23
N ALA A 134 11.56 -10.53 2.19
CA ALA A 134 12.33 -11.72 1.86
C ALA A 134 13.79 -11.51 2.26
N ASP A 135 14.47 -12.59 2.59
CA ASP A 135 15.88 -12.57 2.87
C ASP A 135 16.59 -13.67 2.08
N GLN A 136 17.73 -13.35 1.48
CA GLN A 136 18.53 -14.26 0.63
C GLN A 136 17.67 -14.96 -0.48
N GLY A 137 16.66 -14.26 -1.01
CA GLY A 137 15.75 -14.81 -2.01
C GLY A 137 14.70 -15.80 -1.46
N ILE A 138 14.55 -15.87 -0.16
CA ILE A 138 13.60 -16.73 0.55
C ILE A 138 12.52 -15.87 1.22
N ALA A 139 11.27 -16.21 1.01
CA ALA A 139 10.15 -15.69 1.79
C ALA A 139 9.47 -16.80 2.59
N LEU A 140 8.78 -16.42 3.65
CA LEU A 140 8.06 -17.34 4.51
C LEU A 140 6.56 -17.18 4.30
N VAL A 141 5.86 -18.31 4.28
CA VAL A 141 4.39 -18.34 4.32
C VAL A 141 3.93 -19.27 5.42
N ALA A 142 2.99 -18.80 6.23
CA ALA A 142 2.29 -19.64 7.18
C ALA A 142 1.00 -20.13 6.54
N GLN A 143 0.72 -21.42 6.67
CA GLN A 143 -0.43 -22.07 6.04
C GLN A 143 -1.08 -23.09 6.96
N GLY A 144 -2.35 -23.42 6.67
CA GLY A 144 -3.08 -24.42 7.41
C GLY A 144 -4.47 -24.65 6.86
N THR A 145 -5.21 -25.52 7.51
CA THR A 145 -6.59 -25.86 7.13
C THR A 145 -7.58 -25.26 8.11
N PRO A 146 -8.79 -24.87 7.65
CA PRO A 146 -9.86 -24.51 8.57
C PRO A 146 -10.15 -25.65 9.56
N GLY A 147 -10.42 -25.29 10.83
CA GLY A 147 -10.91 -26.24 11.81
C GLY A 147 -12.30 -26.73 11.44
N GLY A 148 -12.58 -28.02 11.69
CA GLY A 148 -13.92 -28.59 11.66
C GLY A 148 -14.34 -29.03 13.06
N ASP A 149 -15.57 -29.51 13.22
CA ASP A 149 -16.14 -29.86 14.54
C ASP A 149 -15.28 -30.83 15.37
N ASP A 150 -14.45 -31.65 14.70
CA ASP A 150 -13.56 -32.63 15.35
C ASP A 150 -12.06 -32.44 15.05
N LYS A 151 -11.66 -31.35 14.39
CA LYS A 151 -10.27 -31.14 13.97
C LYS A 151 -9.75 -29.79 14.39
N ARG A 152 -8.57 -29.79 14.99
CA ARG A 152 -7.79 -28.58 15.21
C ARG A 152 -7.40 -27.99 13.87
N GLY A 153 -7.87 -26.78 13.57
CA GLY A 153 -7.50 -26.01 12.39
C GLY A 153 -6.51 -24.90 12.74
N GLY A 154 -6.22 -24.08 11.76
CA GLY A 154 -5.38 -22.88 11.92
C GLY A 154 -4.08 -22.97 11.13
N CYS A 155 -3.20 -21.97 11.29
CA CYS A 155 -1.91 -21.86 10.60
C CYS A 155 -0.87 -22.79 11.21
N THR A 156 -0.92 -24.08 10.89
CA THR A 156 -0.14 -25.13 11.55
C THR A 156 1.23 -25.41 10.93
N ALA A 157 1.57 -24.80 9.81
CA ALA A 157 2.85 -24.98 9.14
C ALA A 157 3.42 -23.66 8.65
N VAL A 158 4.73 -23.55 8.68
CA VAL A 158 5.48 -22.49 8.01
C VAL A 158 6.36 -23.12 6.94
N VAL A 159 6.32 -22.51 5.76
CA VAL A 159 7.07 -22.94 4.58
C VAL A 159 7.98 -21.82 4.13
N ALA A 160 9.23 -22.14 3.88
CA ALA A 160 10.17 -21.24 3.22
C ALA A 160 10.18 -21.50 1.72
N LEU A 161 9.89 -20.48 0.95
CA LEU A 161 9.81 -20.53 -0.51
C LEU A 161 11.00 -19.81 -1.13
N ASP A 162 11.65 -20.47 -2.07
CA ASP A 162 12.61 -19.85 -2.97
C ASP A 162 11.86 -18.99 -3.99
N LEU A 163 12.06 -17.70 -3.96
CA LEU A 163 11.30 -16.75 -4.77
C LEU A 163 11.64 -16.78 -6.26
N ALA A 164 12.82 -17.28 -6.62
CA ALA A 164 13.20 -17.42 -8.02
C ALA A 164 12.51 -18.61 -8.69
N THR A 165 12.22 -19.69 -7.92
CA THR A 165 11.76 -20.96 -8.46
C THR A 165 10.40 -21.43 -7.94
N GLY A 166 9.88 -20.83 -6.87
CA GLY A 166 8.66 -21.24 -6.18
C GLY A 166 8.78 -22.56 -5.42
N ARG A 167 9.99 -23.12 -5.30
CA ARG A 167 10.19 -24.39 -4.63
C ARG A 167 10.24 -24.20 -3.12
N GLU A 168 9.61 -25.14 -2.41
CA GLU A 168 9.79 -25.26 -0.98
C GLU A 168 11.23 -25.64 -0.67
N ARG A 169 11.90 -24.84 0.16
CA ARG A 169 13.26 -25.11 0.64
C ARG A 169 13.22 -25.99 1.88
N TRP A 170 12.36 -25.61 2.81
CA TRP A 170 12.12 -26.34 4.03
C TRP A 170 10.75 -26.00 4.62
N ARG A 171 10.31 -26.81 5.56
CA ARG A 171 9.04 -26.66 6.28
C ARG A 171 9.22 -26.95 7.75
N THR A 172 8.49 -26.25 8.60
CA THR A 172 8.42 -26.54 10.03
C THR A 172 6.96 -26.52 10.48
N ALA A 173 6.65 -27.38 11.48
CA ALA A 173 5.37 -27.30 12.16
C ALA A 173 5.29 -26.04 13.03
N ARG A 174 4.12 -25.49 13.17
CA ARG A 174 3.78 -24.38 14.03
C ARG A 174 2.64 -24.79 14.95
N THR A 175 2.72 -24.38 16.22
CA THR A 175 1.58 -24.47 17.11
C THR A 175 0.59 -23.36 16.74
N ALA A 176 -0.64 -23.72 16.44
CA ALA A 176 -1.70 -22.79 16.14
C ALA A 176 -2.82 -22.94 17.18
N ALA A 177 -3.52 -21.86 17.46
CA ALA A 177 -4.72 -21.90 18.26
C ALA A 177 -5.82 -22.70 17.53
N ASP A 178 -6.69 -23.35 18.29
CA ASP A 178 -7.83 -24.09 17.72
C ASP A 178 -8.81 -23.16 17.02
N GLY A 179 -9.21 -23.45 15.78
CA GLY A 179 -10.35 -22.89 15.07
C GLY A 179 -10.06 -22.21 13.73
N GLU A 180 -10.69 -21.07 13.48
CA GLU A 180 -10.70 -20.41 12.18
C GLU A 180 -9.34 -19.99 11.68
N ILE A 181 -9.06 -20.27 10.40
CA ILE A 181 -7.99 -19.58 9.70
C ILE A 181 -8.43 -18.12 9.56
N ARG A 182 -7.73 -17.24 10.27
CA ARG A 182 -7.81 -15.80 10.02
C ARG A 182 -6.52 -15.40 9.34
N ALA A 183 -6.64 -14.50 8.38
CA ALA A 183 -5.48 -13.80 7.90
C ALA A 183 -4.82 -13.06 9.08
N GLN A 184 -3.57 -13.36 9.32
CA GLN A 184 -2.83 -12.80 10.43
C GLN A 184 -1.61 -12.07 9.88
N HIS A 185 -1.43 -10.85 10.33
CA HIS A 185 -0.21 -10.10 10.05
C HIS A 185 0.90 -10.54 11.02
N ASP A 186 2.14 -10.48 10.53
CA ASP A 186 3.34 -10.60 11.36
C ASP A 186 3.48 -11.92 12.17
N LEU A 187 2.95 -13.05 11.64
CA LEU A 187 3.20 -14.38 12.20
C LEU A 187 4.61 -14.87 11.94
N VAL A 188 5.17 -14.47 10.81
CA VAL A 188 6.46 -14.90 10.31
C VAL A 188 7.24 -13.71 9.79
N ALA A 189 8.54 -13.72 9.98
CA ALA A 189 9.42 -12.67 9.48
C ALA A 189 10.73 -13.26 8.97
N ALA A 190 11.26 -12.70 7.87
CA ALA A 190 12.54 -13.08 7.29
C ALA A 190 13.48 -11.86 7.27
N GLY A 191 14.71 -12.03 7.80
CA GLY A 191 15.71 -10.97 7.79
C GLY A 191 16.97 -11.35 8.55
N GLY A 192 18.13 -10.81 8.15
CA GLY A 192 19.41 -11.04 8.80
C GLY A 192 19.88 -12.51 8.83
N GLY A 193 19.53 -13.30 7.81
CA GLY A 193 19.83 -14.72 7.73
C GLY A 193 18.88 -15.60 8.55
N LEU A 194 17.83 -15.04 9.13
CA LEU A 194 16.90 -15.75 10.00
C LEU A 194 15.47 -15.78 9.43
N ALA A 195 14.83 -16.90 9.66
CA ALA A 195 13.40 -17.09 9.59
C ALA A 195 12.85 -17.14 11.02
N VAL A 196 12.04 -16.17 11.39
CA VAL A 196 11.45 -16.08 12.73
C VAL A 196 9.98 -16.45 12.65
N VAL A 197 9.55 -17.35 13.54
CA VAL A 197 8.22 -17.92 13.58
C VAL A 197 7.62 -17.68 14.95
N ARG A 198 6.45 -17.11 14.98
CA ARG A 198 5.63 -16.99 16.18
C ARG A 198 4.72 -18.21 16.30
N ASP A 199 4.86 -18.93 17.40
CA ASP A 199 3.89 -19.94 17.79
C ASP A 199 2.69 -19.28 18.49
N GLU A 200 1.52 -19.78 18.27
CA GLU A 200 0.32 -19.34 18.97
C GLU A 200 0.10 -20.15 20.24
N ASP A 201 -0.28 -19.48 21.31
CA ASP A 201 -0.84 -20.12 22.47
C ASP A 201 -2.32 -20.46 22.20
N PRO A 202 -2.73 -21.74 22.31
CA PRO A 202 -4.14 -22.12 22.17
C PRO A 202 -5.06 -21.42 23.19
N GLY A 203 -4.52 -20.98 24.33
CA GLY A 203 -5.28 -20.28 25.37
C GLY A 203 -5.56 -18.80 25.08
N TRP A 204 -4.81 -18.20 24.14
CA TRP A 204 -4.93 -16.75 23.90
C TRP A 204 -6.20 -16.33 23.14
N ARG A 205 -6.98 -17.25 22.63
CA ARG A 205 -8.13 -16.97 21.78
C ARG A 205 -9.19 -16.06 22.33
N TYR A 206 -9.38 -16.15 23.60
CA TYR A 206 -10.35 -15.41 24.40
C TYR A 206 -10.08 -15.72 25.88
N ALA A 207 -8.87 -15.62 26.36
CA ALA A 207 -8.73 -15.22 27.71
C ALA A 207 -9.39 -13.85 27.75
N SER A 208 -10.72 -13.90 27.60
CA SER A 208 -11.54 -12.74 27.85
C SER A 208 -11.08 -12.24 29.19
N VAL A 209 -11.14 -10.98 29.36
CA VAL A 209 -11.01 -10.25 30.63
C VAL A 209 -11.69 -10.96 31.82
N LEU A 210 -12.38 -12.06 31.60
CA LEU A 210 -13.15 -12.86 32.55
C LEU A 210 -12.42 -14.09 33.12
N ASP A 211 -11.35 -14.59 32.49
CA ASP A 211 -10.76 -15.89 32.88
C ASP A 211 -9.42 -15.81 33.61
N GLY A 212 -8.92 -14.62 33.89
CA GLY A 212 -7.73 -14.40 34.73
C GLY A 212 -6.39 -14.71 34.10
N PRO A 213 -5.26 -14.25 34.69
CA PRO A 213 -3.92 -14.21 34.08
C PRO A 213 -3.17 -15.55 34.03
N GLY A 214 -3.84 -16.69 33.97
CA GLY A 214 -3.25 -18.01 34.11
C GLY A 214 -2.91 -18.79 32.86
N LEU A 215 -3.19 -18.26 31.67
CA LEU A 215 -3.17 -19.04 30.42
C LEU A 215 -2.02 -18.74 29.47
N LEU A 216 -1.14 -17.83 29.82
CA LEU A 216 -0.01 -17.49 28.99
C LEU A 216 1.17 -18.44 29.28
N ASP A 217 1.47 -19.35 28.34
CA ASP A 217 2.66 -20.20 28.41
C ASP A 217 3.87 -19.42 27.87
N PRO A 218 4.72 -18.85 28.74
CA PRO A 218 5.85 -18.03 28.32
C PRO A 218 6.94 -18.81 27.58
N ASP A 219 6.90 -20.15 27.61
CA ASP A 219 7.90 -20.99 26.95
C ASP A 219 7.63 -21.21 25.45
N ARG A 220 6.51 -20.75 24.94
CA ARG A 220 6.10 -20.92 23.52
C ARG A 220 6.24 -19.65 22.68
N ALA A 221 7.31 -18.93 22.81
CA ALA A 221 7.37 -17.60 22.29
C ALA A 221 7.71 -17.49 20.79
N LEU A 222 8.98 -17.35 20.48
CA LEU A 222 9.48 -17.19 19.13
C LEU A 222 10.55 -18.22 18.86
N ARG A 223 10.50 -18.82 17.68
CA ARG A 223 11.56 -19.73 17.20
C ARG A 223 12.24 -19.11 16.00
N ALA A 224 13.53 -19.22 15.94
CA ALA A 224 14.29 -18.84 14.75
C ALA A 224 14.98 -20.04 14.13
N PHE A 225 15.05 -19.97 12.82
CA PHE A 225 15.70 -20.95 11.97
C PHE A 225 16.64 -20.21 11.02
N ASP A 226 17.64 -20.91 10.54
CA ASP A 226 18.41 -20.43 9.40
C ASP A 226 17.46 -20.27 8.18
N VAL A 227 17.42 -19.10 7.56
CA VAL A 227 16.45 -18.81 6.51
C VAL A 227 16.59 -19.72 5.30
N THR A 228 17.83 -20.14 5.00
CA THR A 228 18.16 -20.94 3.81
C THR A 228 17.94 -22.45 4.03
N THR A 229 18.34 -22.93 5.20
CA THR A 229 18.40 -24.39 5.48
C THR A 229 17.29 -24.89 6.37
N GLY A 230 16.60 -24.02 7.10
CA GLY A 230 15.61 -24.39 8.11
C GLY A 230 16.21 -25.00 9.38
N ALA A 231 17.54 -24.95 9.55
CA ALA A 231 18.18 -25.42 10.75
C ALA A 231 17.77 -24.57 11.95
N PRO A 232 17.32 -25.17 13.07
CA PRO A 232 16.98 -24.42 14.28
C PRO A 232 18.17 -23.60 14.79
N ARG A 233 17.93 -22.35 15.13
CA ARG A 233 18.93 -21.42 15.68
C ARG A 233 18.71 -21.20 17.16
N TRP A 234 17.52 -20.77 17.54
CA TRP A 234 17.17 -20.50 18.93
C TRP A 234 15.64 -20.50 19.15
N THR A 235 15.26 -20.63 20.41
CA THR A 235 13.91 -20.37 20.91
C THR A 235 14.02 -19.27 21.96
N ALA A 236 13.33 -18.16 21.73
CA ALA A 236 13.38 -17.02 22.64
C ALA A 236 12.43 -17.23 23.82
N LYS A 237 12.88 -16.80 25.00
CA LYS A 237 12.05 -16.70 26.19
C LYS A 237 11.56 -15.27 26.34
N MET A 238 10.26 -15.11 26.45
CA MET A 238 9.66 -13.79 26.66
C MET A 238 9.71 -13.39 28.14
N PRO A 239 9.61 -12.08 28.43
CA PRO A 239 9.44 -11.58 29.78
C PRO A 239 8.22 -12.22 30.45
N LYS A 240 8.30 -12.40 31.78
CA LYS A 240 7.19 -13.00 32.54
C LYS A 240 5.89 -12.21 32.38
N GLY A 241 4.81 -12.91 32.07
CA GLY A 241 3.50 -12.29 31.84
C GLY A 241 3.36 -11.59 30.49
N CYS A 242 4.28 -11.87 29.54
CA CYS A 242 4.19 -11.35 28.18
C CYS A 242 4.18 -12.47 27.14
N VAL A 243 3.39 -12.32 26.09
CA VAL A 243 3.37 -13.20 24.92
C VAL A 243 3.56 -12.40 23.64
N PRO A 244 4.34 -12.91 22.67
CA PRO A 244 4.49 -12.24 21.39
C PRO A 244 3.25 -12.44 20.53
N TYR A 245 2.74 -11.36 19.92
CA TYR A 245 1.65 -11.46 18.97
C TYR A 245 2.00 -10.95 17.56
N ALA A 246 3.11 -10.24 17.39
CA ALA A 246 3.64 -9.85 16.11
C ALA A 246 5.17 -9.92 16.10
N VAL A 247 5.77 -10.21 14.96
CA VAL A 247 7.22 -10.25 14.77
C VAL A 247 7.64 -9.56 13.48
N ALA A 248 8.76 -8.86 13.54
CA ALA A 248 9.41 -8.27 12.38
C ALA A 248 10.91 -8.55 12.42
N ALA A 249 11.50 -8.76 11.26
CA ALA A 249 12.94 -9.01 11.12
C ALA A 249 13.54 -8.01 10.13
N GLY A 250 14.51 -7.26 10.60
CA GLY A 250 15.37 -6.43 9.78
C GLY A 250 16.72 -7.10 9.53
N ALA A 251 17.62 -6.40 8.84
CA ALA A 251 18.95 -6.95 8.52
C ALA A 251 19.80 -7.26 9.75
N ARG A 252 19.60 -6.56 10.86
CA ARG A 252 20.43 -6.65 12.06
C ARG A 252 19.66 -6.86 13.36
N ARG A 253 18.34 -6.90 13.31
CA ARG A 253 17.47 -6.93 14.50
C ARG A 253 16.24 -7.75 14.26
N ILE A 254 15.79 -8.36 15.34
CA ILE A 254 14.47 -8.97 15.43
C ILE A 254 13.67 -8.15 16.42
N SER A 255 12.47 -7.79 16.07
CA SER A 255 11.53 -7.04 16.92
C SER A 255 10.26 -7.85 17.11
N ALA A 256 9.69 -7.79 18.29
CA ALA A 256 8.41 -8.41 18.60
C ALA A 256 7.51 -7.42 19.33
N LEU A 257 6.22 -7.44 19.00
CA LEU A 257 5.19 -6.81 19.83
C LEU A 257 4.68 -7.87 20.81
N LEU A 258 4.69 -7.49 22.07
CA LEU A 258 4.30 -8.36 23.18
C LEU A 258 3.00 -7.84 23.80
N ALA A 259 2.04 -8.73 24.00
CA ALA A 259 0.93 -8.49 24.92
C ALA A 259 1.40 -8.87 26.34
N CYS A 260 1.40 -7.93 27.24
CA CYS A 260 1.87 -8.11 28.62
C CYS A 260 0.77 -7.82 29.64
N ASP A 261 0.74 -8.59 30.73
CA ASP A 261 -0.12 -8.30 31.86
C ASP A 261 0.32 -6.99 32.54
N GLY A 262 -0.48 -5.95 32.41
CA GLY A 262 -0.22 -4.61 32.95
C GLY A 262 -0.79 -4.35 34.34
N GLY A 263 -1.42 -5.35 34.97
CA GLY A 263 -2.09 -5.21 36.28
C GLY A 263 -3.41 -4.45 36.27
N ASN A 264 -3.67 -3.64 35.23
CA ASN A 264 -4.93 -2.91 34.98
C ASN A 264 -5.51 -3.20 33.60
N GLY A 265 -5.07 -4.29 32.95
CA GLY A 265 -5.37 -4.67 31.58
C GLY A 265 -4.10 -5.09 30.82
N GLU A 266 -4.27 -5.56 29.62
CA GLU A 266 -3.13 -5.93 28.77
C GLU A 266 -2.48 -4.67 28.19
N ASP A 267 -1.15 -4.65 28.19
CA ASP A 267 -0.35 -3.57 27.62
C ASP A 267 0.56 -4.10 26.51
N THR A 268 0.68 -3.34 25.44
CA THR A 268 1.59 -3.68 24.36
C THR A 268 2.98 -3.13 24.63
N ARG A 269 3.97 -4.00 24.49
CA ARG A 269 5.39 -3.65 24.57
C ARG A 269 6.14 -4.03 23.32
N LEU A 270 7.12 -3.22 22.99
CA LEU A 270 8.12 -3.53 21.97
C LEU A 270 9.29 -4.25 22.64
N ALA A 271 9.63 -5.43 22.15
CA ALA A 271 10.86 -6.12 22.48
C ALA A 271 11.83 -6.12 21.29
N VAL A 272 13.10 -5.84 21.56
CA VAL A 272 14.19 -6.00 20.58
C VAL A 272 15.03 -7.19 21.01
N LEU A 273 15.19 -8.17 20.11
CA LEU A 273 15.89 -9.42 20.38
C LEU A 273 17.24 -9.45 19.66
N ASP A 274 18.19 -10.14 20.31
CA ASP A 274 19.46 -10.47 19.68
C ASP A 274 19.28 -11.53 18.60
N PRO A 275 19.66 -11.26 17.34
CA PRO A 275 19.56 -12.27 16.28
C PRO A 275 20.40 -13.54 16.53
N ALA A 276 21.45 -13.46 17.34
CA ALA A 276 22.35 -14.59 17.56
C ALA A 276 21.74 -15.67 18.47
N ASP A 277 21.01 -15.27 19.52
CA ASP A 277 20.53 -16.19 20.55
C ASP A 277 19.07 -15.98 20.99
N GLY A 278 18.36 -15.00 20.40
CA GLY A 278 16.97 -14.71 20.70
C GLY A 278 16.71 -14.04 22.05
N ARG A 279 17.75 -13.60 22.78
CA ARG A 279 17.56 -12.91 24.05
C ARG A 279 16.94 -11.55 23.84
N VAL A 280 15.96 -11.20 24.68
CA VAL A 280 15.44 -9.83 24.74
C VAL A 280 16.54 -8.89 25.23
N ARG A 281 16.98 -8.00 24.37
CA ARG A 281 18.00 -6.96 24.63
C ARG A 281 17.39 -5.72 25.24
N ALA A 282 16.20 -5.38 24.80
CA ALA A 282 15.46 -4.22 25.27
C ALA A 282 13.97 -4.50 25.24
N GLU A 283 13.26 -3.89 26.15
CA GLU A 283 11.80 -3.90 26.26
C GLU A 283 11.34 -2.49 26.62
N SER A 284 10.32 -2.01 25.94
CA SER A 284 9.72 -0.71 26.21
C SER A 284 8.21 -0.74 25.99
N VAL A 285 7.49 0.03 26.79
CA VAL A 285 6.06 0.27 26.53
C VAL A 285 5.91 0.90 25.15
N LEU A 286 4.87 0.51 24.44
CA LEU A 286 4.69 0.94 23.06
C LEU A 286 4.39 2.44 22.99
N ASP A 287 3.44 2.94 23.77
CA ASP A 287 3.15 4.36 23.87
C ASP A 287 3.15 4.80 25.36
N ARG A 288 4.06 5.70 25.73
CA ARG A 288 4.15 6.18 27.12
C ARG A 288 3.02 7.12 27.52
N ARG A 289 2.22 7.59 26.57
CA ARG A 289 1.12 8.54 26.81
C ARG A 289 -0.18 7.82 27.16
N ARG A 290 -0.33 6.56 26.77
CA ARG A 290 -1.53 5.74 26.96
C ARG A 290 -1.20 4.27 27.01
N LEU A 291 -2.06 3.50 27.66
CA LEU A 291 -2.06 2.05 27.57
C LEU A 291 -2.49 1.64 26.17
N VAL A 292 -1.75 0.75 25.53
CA VAL A 292 -2.07 0.20 24.21
C VAL A 292 -2.46 -1.26 24.37
N ASP A 293 -3.75 -1.49 24.54
CA ASP A 293 -4.32 -2.84 24.56
C ASP A 293 -4.25 -3.47 23.17
N PRO A 294 -3.56 -4.63 22.99
CA PRO A 294 -3.37 -5.25 21.71
C PRO A 294 -4.66 -5.70 21.01
N LEU A 295 -5.71 -6.01 21.80
CA LEU A 295 -7.01 -6.43 21.26
C LEU A 295 -7.83 -5.27 20.71
N THR A 296 -7.63 -4.12 21.32
CA THR A 296 -8.39 -2.92 21.04
C THR A 296 -7.76 -2.07 19.93
N TYR A 297 -6.43 -1.92 19.96
CA TYR A 297 -5.70 -1.02 19.08
C TYR A 297 -4.94 -1.71 17.95
N THR A 298 -4.98 -3.02 17.87
CA THR A 298 -4.35 -3.85 16.82
C THR A 298 -2.97 -3.34 16.34
N PRO A 299 -2.00 -3.14 17.25
CA PRO A 299 -0.69 -2.64 16.84
C PRO A 299 0.00 -3.58 15.85
N SER A 300 0.65 -3.01 14.85
CA SER A 300 1.32 -3.78 13.79
C SER A 300 2.61 -3.10 13.33
N PHE A 301 3.55 -3.87 12.80
CA PHE A 301 4.76 -3.30 12.22
C PHE A 301 4.47 -2.65 10.87
N VAL A 302 4.96 -1.43 10.67
CA VAL A 302 5.05 -0.76 9.37
C VAL A 302 6.41 -1.02 8.75
N SER A 303 7.45 -1.00 9.58
CA SER A 303 8.84 -1.23 9.18
C SER A 303 9.60 -1.95 10.30
N ALA A 304 10.53 -2.82 9.91
CA ALA A 304 11.42 -3.52 10.83
C ALA A 304 12.77 -2.81 11.05
N ASP A 305 13.25 -2.05 10.09
CA ASP A 305 14.53 -1.34 10.17
C ASP A 305 14.49 -0.10 9.26
N PRO A 306 14.25 1.12 9.80
CA PRO A 306 14.02 1.44 11.23
C PRO A 306 12.69 0.87 11.75
N ILE A 307 12.57 0.70 13.08
CA ILE A 307 11.35 0.15 13.68
C ILE A 307 10.27 1.23 13.69
N VAL A 308 9.17 0.95 13.01
CA VAL A 308 7.96 1.78 13.02
C VAL A 308 6.75 0.88 13.25
N VAL A 309 5.91 1.26 14.20
CA VAL A 309 4.69 0.54 14.58
C VAL A 309 3.49 1.46 14.37
N ALA A 310 2.46 0.96 13.73
CA ALA A 310 1.16 1.60 13.66
C ALA A 310 0.29 1.11 14.83
N VAL A 311 -0.49 2.01 15.40
CA VAL A 311 -1.48 1.73 16.42
C VAL A 311 -2.80 2.30 15.95
N ASP A 312 -3.73 1.43 15.59
CA ASP A 312 -5.03 1.84 15.07
C ASP A 312 -5.91 2.40 16.18
N GLY A 313 -6.79 3.33 15.86
CA GLY A 313 -7.72 3.93 16.83
C GLY A 313 -8.89 3.00 17.17
N LEU A 314 -9.37 3.13 18.40
CA LEU A 314 -10.49 2.35 18.98
C LEU A 314 -11.85 2.52 18.29
N ASP A 315 -12.01 3.60 17.56
CA ASP A 315 -13.32 4.02 17.02
C ASP A 315 -13.67 3.37 15.70
N HIS A 316 -12.87 2.38 15.28
CA HIS A 316 -12.98 1.74 13.95
C HIS A 316 -12.95 2.75 12.79
N SER A 317 -12.40 3.94 13.06
CA SER A 317 -12.28 5.01 12.06
C SER A 317 -11.29 4.69 10.94
N GLY A 318 -10.49 3.63 11.10
CA GLY A 318 -9.42 3.29 10.16
C GLY A 318 -8.19 4.19 10.28
N TYR A 319 -8.09 5.02 11.32
CA TYR A 319 -6.98 5.95 11.50
C TYR A 319 -5.93 5.43 12.49
N ALA A 320 -4.67 5.75 12.24
CA ALA A 320 -3.55 5.25 13.00
C ALA A 320 -2.68 6.35 13.63
N THR A 321 -2.01 5.99 14.71
CA THR A 321 -0.83 6.69 15.22
C THR A 321 0.40 5.89 14.81
N LEU A 322 1.44 6.56 14.29
CA LEU A 322 2.70 5.93 13.93
C LEU A 322 3.76 6.22 14.99
N LEU A 323 4.36 5.16 15.52
CA LEU A 323 5.34 5.20 16.59
C LEU A 323 6.69 4.74 16.05
N ALA A 324 7.71 5.58 16.14
CA ALA A 324 9.07 5.26 15.72
C ALA A 324 9.97 4.91 16.91
N PHE A 325 10.87 3.97 16.70
CA PHE A 325 11.83 3.51 17.70
C PHE A 325 13.22 3.43 17.11
N ASP A 326 14.24 3.64 17.96
CA ASP A 326 15.62 3.39 17.57
C ASP A 326 15.96 1.89 17.61
N GLY A 327 17.20 1.59 17.26
CA GLY A 327 17.65 0.21 17.19
C GLY A 327 17.75 -0.50 18.53
N GLU A 328 17.70 0.21 19.61
CA GLU A 328 17.65 -0.30 20.99
C GLU A 328 16.22 -0.30 21.54
N GLY A 329 15.21 -0.07 20.69
CA GLY A 329 13.80 -0.06 21.09
C GLY A 329 13.37 1.16 21.91
N ARG A 330 14.17 2.22 21.96
CA ARG A 330 13.79 3.46 22.64
C ARG A 330 12.87 4.27 21.76
N ALA A 331 11.75 4.73 22.32
CA ALA A 331 10.80 5.57 21.63
C ALA A 331 11.46 6.85 21.09
N GLN A 332 11.16 7.19 19.86
CA GLN A 332 11.60 8.38 19.13
C GLN A 332 10.40 9.24 18.76
N GLY A 333 10.14 9.41 17.44
CA GLY A 333 9.06 10.21 16.94
C GLY A 333 7.69 9.55 17.09
N VAL A 334 6.70 10.40 17.25
CA VAL A 334 5.28 10.00 17.24
C VAL A 334 4.54 10.88 16.26
N VAL A 335 3.81 10.25 15.35
CA VAL A 335 2.95 10.92 14.40
C VAL A 335 1.51 10.53 14.70
N ASP A 336 0.78 11.43 15.35
CA ASP A 336 -0.61 11.22 15.70
C ASP A 336 -1.55 11.69 14.59
N SER A 337 -2.60 10.93 14.31
CA SER A 337 -3.77 11.42 13.60
C SER A 337 -4.44 12.54 14.41
N GLY A 338 -4.88 13.59 13.72
CA GLY A 338 -5.58 14.70 14.38
C GLY A 338 -5.54 15.98 13.54
N VAL A 339 -6.05 17.07 14.12
CA VAL A 339 -6.21 18.37 13.43
C VAL A 339 -4.92 18.87 12.80
N ALA A 340 -3.78 18.63 13.43
CA ALA A 340 -2.49 19.11 12.90
C ALA A 340 -1.95 18.28 11.74
N ASN A 341 -2.20 16.97 11.70
CA ASN A 341 -1.59 16.05 10.77
C ASN A 341 -2.59 15.38 9.82
N GLY A 342 -3.87 15.71 9.94
CA GLY A 342 -4.94 14.97 9.26
C GLY A 342 -5.19 13.60 9.90
N ARG A 343 -6.05 12.81 9.29
CA ARG A 343 -6.42 11.45 9.71
C ARG A 343 -5.57 10.46 8.92
N ILE A 344 -4.54 9.91 9.54
CA ILE A 344 -3.62 8.96 8.91
C ILE A 344 -4.33 7.61 8.79
N THR A 345 -4.47 7.10 7.58
CA THR A 345 -5.10 5.78 7.34
C THR A 345 -4.26 4.65 7.92
N SER A 346 -4.95 3.59 8.36
CA SER A 346 -4.27 2.44 8.96
C SER A 346 -3.37 1.71 7.94
N PRO A 347 -2.06 1.60 8.19
CA PRO A 347 -1.17 0.81 7.33
C PRO A 347 -1.47 -0.70 7.32
N VAL A 348 -2.34 -1.18 8.20
CA VAL A 348 -2.84 -2.57 8.17
C VAL A 348 -3.89 -2.73 7.09
N GLN A 349 -4.78 -1.76 6.98
CA GLN A 349 -5.86 -1.76 5.98
C GLN A 349 -5.34 -1.30 4.61
N GLU A 350 -4.56 -0.22 4.59
CA GLU A 350 -4.01 0.41 3.40
C GLU A 350 -2.48 0.51 3.43
N PRO A 351 -1.77 -0.63 3.33
CA PRO A 351 -0.32 -0.66 3.50
C PRO A 351 0.44 0.12 2.43
N ALA A 352 -0.17 0.37 1.28
CA ALA A 352 0.43 1.15 0.22
C ALA A 352 0.56 2.65 0.56
N ARG A 353 -0.25 3.17 1.49
CA ARG A 353 -0.34 4.61 1.79
C ARG A 353 0.70 5.12 2.80
N THR A 354 1.53 4.24 3.34
CA THR A 354 2.61 4.62 4.27
C THR A 354 3.93 3.98 3.87
N ARG A 355 5.00 4.78 3.82
CA ARG A 355 6.37 4.34 3.51
C ARG A 355 7.36 4.89 4.52
N VAL A 356 8.38 4.08 4.84
CA VAL A 356 9.49 4.49 5.70
C VAL A 356 10.78 4.43 4.90
N ALA A 357 11.40 5.57 4.68
CA ALA A 357 12.64 5.67 3.92
C ALA A 357 13.42 6.94 4.32
N TYR A 358 14.72 6.96 4.12
CA TYR A 358 15.59 8.12 4.30
C TYR A 358 15.46 8.82 5.68
N GLY A 359 15.18 8.05 6.75
CA GLY A 359 14.95 8.60 8.10
C GLY A 359 13.65 9.37 8.25
N ARG A 360 12.67 9.12 7.38
CA ARG A 360 11.36 9.78 7.36
C ARG A 360 10.24 8.75 7.24
N ILE A 361 9.06 9.17 7.67
CA ILE A 361 7.78 8.51 7.41
C ILE A 361 7.05 9.37 6.39
N TYR A 362 6.70 8.78 5.26
CA TYR A 362 5.84 9.37 4.24
C TYR A 362 4.48 8.71 4.35
N THR A 363 3.44 9.47 4.51
CA THR A 363 2.09 8.89 4.69
C THR A 363 1.03 9.79 4.08
N VAL A 364 -0.06 9.14 3.69
CA VAL A 364 -1.28 9.82 3.28
C VAL A 364 -2.13 10.07 4.51
N ALA A 365 -2.67 11.26 4.59
CA ALA A 365 -3.63 11.63 5.63
C ALA A 365 -4.80 12.34 4.99
N MET A 366 -6.02 12.06 5.45
CA MET A 366 -7.24 12.72 5.03
C MET A 366 -7.47 13.97 5.88
N GLU A 367 -7.72 15.08 5.27
CA GLU A 367 -8.05 16.34 5.93
C GLU A 367 -9.52 16.40 6.39
N SER A 368 -9.91 17.49 7.02
CA SER A 368 -11.28 17.66 7.54
C SER A 368 -12.33 17.87 6.46
N ASP A 369 -11.95 18.37 5.29
CA ASP A 369 -12.75 18.53 4.08
C ASP A 369 -12.91 17.23 3.29
N GLY A 370 -12.10 16.24 3.58
CA GLY A 370 -12.14 14.92 2.96
C GLY A 370 -10.99 14.67 1.97
N ASP A 371 -10.17 15.68 1.71
CA ASP A 371 -9.10 15.60 0.73
C ASP A 371 -7.87 14.85 1.28
N ASP A 372 -7.24 14.07 0.43
CA ASP A 372 -6.00 13.37 0.74
C ASP A 372 -4.80 14.32 0.59
N VAL A 373 -3.91 14.25 1.56
CA VAL A 373 -2.63 14.96 1.53
C VAL A 373 -1.46 14.00 1.78
N ILE A 374 -0.35 14.25 1.12
CA ILE A 374 0.88 13.51 1.37
C ILE A 374 1.75 14.33 2.31
N SER A 375 2.20 13.72 3.39
CA SER A 375 3.08 14.36 4.35
C SER A 375 4.33 13.54 4.62
N ALA A 376 5.45 14.22 4.84
CA ALA A 376 6.66 13.61 5.36
C ALA A 376 6.94 14.07 6.80
N PHE A 377 7.30 13.12 7.64
CA PHE A 377 7.62 13.34 9.04
C PHE A 377 9.03 12.86 9.33
N ASP A 378 9.78 13.63 10.12
CA ASP A 378 11.08 13.19 10.63
C ASP A 378 10.90 12.01 11.60
N LEU A 379 11.59 10.92 11.35
CA LEU A 379 11.45 9.69 12.12
C LEU A 379 11.80 9.84 13.60
N ARG A 380 12.75 10.71 13.94
CA ARG A 380 13.24 10.85 15.30
C ARG A 380 12.35 11.75 16.15
N SER A 381 11.86 12.83 15.56
CA SER A 381 11.08 13.83 16.29
C SER A 381 9.57 13.68 16.10
N GLY A 382 9.13 13.01 15.04
CA GLY A 382 7.73 12.96 14.63
C GLY A 382 7.22 14.28 14.06
N GLN A 383 8.11 15.29 13.87
CA GLN A 383 7.72 16.57 13.31
C GLN A 383 7.48 16.47 11.81
N ARG A 384 6.40 17.10 11.33
CA ARG A 384 6.14 17.21 9.90
C ARG A 384 7.19 18.09 9.24
N LEU A 385 7.86 17.59 8.22
CA LEU A 385 8.88 18.28 7.42
C LEU A 385 8.23 19.07 6.29
N TRP A 386 7.30 18.44 5.59
CA TRP A 386 6.54 19.06 4.52
C TRP A 386 5.15 18.38 4.36
N ARG A 387 4.29 19.03 3.62
CA ARG A 387 2.95 18.59 3.22
C ARG A 387 2.71 18.99 1.78
N ALA A 388 2.18 18.09 0.97
CA ALA A 388 1.75 18.34 -0.40
C ALA A 388 0.25 18.10 -0.51
N GLU A 389 -0.47 19.09 -1.00
CA GLU A 389 -1.86 19.04 -1.42
C GLU A 389 -1.88 18.68 -2.89
N LEU A 390 -2.68 17.72 -3.31
CA LEU A 390 -2.70 17.26 -4.70
C LEU A 390 -3.82 17.91 -5.50
N GLY A 391 -4.97 18.13 -4.91
CA GLY A 391 -6.14 18.74 -5.55
C GLY A 391 -7.43 18.23 -4.93
N ASP A 392 -8.54 18.93 -5.21
CA ASP A 392 -9.82 18.73 -4.52
C ASP A 392 -10.59 17.46 -4.97
N LEU A 393 -10.04 16.61 -5.83
CA LEU A 393 -10.73 15.45 -6.41
C LEU A 393 -9.82 14.22 -6.54
N GLU A 394 -8.75 14.15 -5.75
CA GLU A 394 -7.73 13.12 -5.90
C GLU A 394 -7.60 12.27 -4.64
N ASP A 395 -7.83 10.96 -4.76
CA ASP A 395 -7.53 10.00 -3.72
C ASP A 395 -6.17 9.35 -3.97
N VAL A 396 -5.31 9.34 -2.96
CA VAL A 396 -4.00 8.68 -3.05
C VAL A 396 -4.12 7.20 -2.76
N MET A 397 -3.96 6.36 -3.76
CA MET A 397 -4.09 4.91 -3.65
C MET A 397 -2.84 4.23 -3.10
N GLY A 398 -1.67 4.83 -3.30
CA GLY A 398 -0.44 4.24 -2.80
C GLY A 398 0.80 5.09 -3.09
N LEU A 399 1.83 4.89 -2.29
CA LEU A 399 3.09 5.60 -2.36
C LEU A 399 4.25 4.65 -2.68
N ARG A 400 5.20 5.14 -3.44
CA ARG A 400 6.53 4.57 -3.60
C ARG A 400 7.58 5.64 -3.28
N VAL A 401 8.58 5.30 -2.48
CA VAL A 401 9.67 6.21 -2.15
C VAL A 401 11.00 5.60 -2.58
N ALA A 402 11.65 6.20 -3.57
CA ALA A 402 12.92 5.73 -4.08
C ALA A 402 13.65 6.85 -4.85
N GLY A 403 15.00 6.84 -4.84
CA GLY A 403 15.80 7.78 -5.62
C GLY A 403 15.58 9.25 -5.29
N GLY A 404 15.24 9.58 -4.04
CA GLY A 404 14.93 10.96 -3.62
C GLY A 404 13.56 11.45 -4.11
N ARG A 405 12.67 10.57 -4.52
CA ARG A 405 11.33 10.89 -5.02
C ARG A 405 10.25 10.13 -4.27
N VAL A 406 9.09 10.76 -4.10
CA VAL A 406 7.84 10.14 -3.68
C VAL A 406 6.94 10.07 -4.91
N THR A 407 6.62 8.87 -5.35
CA THR A 407 5.66 8.64 -6.44
C THR A 407 4.34 8.24 -5.81
N ALA A 408 3.30 9.02 -6.05
CA ALA A 408 1.94 8.76 -5.59
C ALA A 408 1.10 8.27 -6.78
N LEU A 409 0.44 7.13 -6.60
CA LEU A 409 -0.63 6.68 -7.49
C LEU A 409 -1.92 7.32 -7.01
N ILE A 410 -2.61 8.04 -7.87
CA ILE A 410 -3.83 8.78 -7.57
C ILE A 410 -5.01 8.29 -8.41
N ASP A 411 -6.20 8.34 -7.81
CA ASP A 411 -7.47 8.16 -8.49
C ASP A 411 -8.13 9.53 -8.68
N LEU A 412 -8.42 9.89 -9.91
CA LEU A 412 -9.05 11.16 -10.25
C LEU A 412 -10.56 10.99 -10.27
N TYR A 413 -11.24 11.46 -9.23
CA TYR A 413 -12.71 11.50 -9.18
C TYR A 413 -13.28 12.52 -10.17
N GLY A 414 -13.80 12.06 -11.29
CA GLY A 414 -14.42 12.96 -12.25
C GLY A 414 -15.06 12.26 -13.44
N SER A 415 -15.66 13.04 -14.34
CA SER A 415 -16.37 12.56 -15.53
C SER A 415 -15.47 11.90 -16.58
N THR A 416 -14.17 11.92 -16.41
CA THR A 416 -13.17 11.33 -17.31
C THR A 416 -12.35 10.23 -16.63
N ALA A 417 -12.57 9.91 -15.36
CA ALA A 417 -12.04 8.76 -14.62
C ALA A 417 -10.62 8.31 -15.04
N GLU A 418 -9.67 9.23 -15.05
CA GLU A 418 -8.29 8.95 -15.39
C GLU A 418 -7.49 8.79 -14.10
N ASP A 419 -6.83 7.64 -13.91
CA ASP A 419 -5.83 7.48 -12.86
C ASP A 419 -4.58 8.31 -13.19
N GLY A 420 -3.81 8.68 -12.19
CA GLY A 420 -2.61 9.48 -12.37
C GLY A 420 -1.43 9.05 -11.49
N LEU A 421 -0.30 9.61 -11.82
CA LEU A 421 0.89 9.59 -10.98
C LEU A 421 1.32 11.02 -10.71
N VAL A 422 1.57 11.31 -9.45
CA VAL A 422 2.25 12.53 -9.04
C VAL A 422 3.62 12.16 -8.48
N VAL A 423 4.65 12.83 -8.96
CA VAL A 423 6.03 12.65 -8.50
C VAL A 423 6.44 13.88 -7.72
N LEU A 424 6.68 13.71 -6.43
CA LEU A 424 7.15 14.76 -5.53
C LEU A 424 8.64 14.56 -5.20
N ASP A 425 9.32 15.64 -4.92
CA ASP A 425 10.64 15.59 -4.30
C ASP A 425 10.51 15.06 -2.85
N ALA A 426 11.36 14.10 -2.48
CA ALA A 426 11.27 13.49 -1.15
C ALA A 426 11.76 14.44 -0.03
N ASP A 427 12.53 15.48 -0.35
CA ASP A 427 13.09 16.38 0.65
C ASP A 427 12.18 17.53 1.03
N ASP A 428 11.44 18.10 0.08
CA ASP A 428 10.62 19.29 0.28
C ASP A 428 9.13 19.13 -0.12
N GLY A 429 8.77 18.03 -0.80
CA GLY A 429 7.42 17.78 -1.26
C GLY A 429 7.01 18.58 -2.51
N GLU A 430 7.94 19.28 -3.16
CA GLU A 430 7.64 19.98 -4.41
C GLU A 430 7.28 18.99 -5.51
N GLU A 431 6.21 19.29 -6.25
CA GLU A 431 5.82 18.54 -7.43
C GLU A 431 6.88 18.65 -8.52
N ARG A 432 7.30 17.51 -9.05
CA ARG A 432 8.32 17.40 -10.11
C ARG A 432 7.74 16.96 -11.43
N ASP A 433 6.69 16.12 -11.39
CA ASP A 433 6.10 15.51 -12.58
C ASP A 433 4.68 15.03 -12.28
N VAL A 434 3.80 15.12 -13.27
CA VAL A 434 2.45 14.55 -13.24
C VAL A 434 2.24 13.76 -14.51
N ARG A 435 1.71 12.54 -14.38
CA ARG A 435 1.43 11.66 -15.50
C ARG A 435 0.04 11.08 -15.39
N THR A 436 -0.59 10.87 -16.52
CA THR A 436 -1.92 10.29 -16.61
C THR A 436 -1.85 8.84 -17.11
N PHE A 437 -2.85 8.05 -16.76
CA PHE A 437 -3.06 6.74 -17.36
C PHE A 437 -4.08 6.87 -18.49
N PRO A 438 -3.85 6.24 -19.64
CA PRO A 438 -4.83 6.25 -20.73
C PRO A 438 -6.17 5.63 -20.30
N ASP A 439 -7.29 6.10 -20.86
CA ASP A 439 -8.65 5.59 -20.59
C ASP A 439 -8.76 4.06 -20.69
N SER A 440 -7.98 3.45 -21.59
CA SER A 440 -7.93 1.98 -21.75
C SER A 440 -7.38 1.22 -20.54
N VAL A 441 -6.80 1.91 -19.57
CA VAL A 441 -6.22 1.35 -18.35
C VAL A 441 -6.70 2.06 -17.07
N SER A 442 -7.68 2.94 -17.19
CA SER A 442 -8.20 3.79 -16.12
C SER A 442 -8.89 3.02 -14.96
N SER A 443 -9.26 1.78 -15.14
CA SER A 443 -9.81 0.95 -14.05
C SER A 443 -8.74 0.28 -13.19
N THR A 444 -7.57 0.91 -13.09
CA THR A 444 -6.40 0.29 -12.44
C THR A 444 -6.35 0.45 -10.95
N THR A 445 -7.17 1.36 -10.40
CA THR A 445 -7.06 1.73 -8.99
C THR A 445 -7.48 0.62 -8.07
N GLY A 446 -8.56 0.08 -8.01
CA GLY A 446 -8.90 -0.99 -7.07
C GLY A 446 -8.04 -0.98 -5.78
N GLU A 447 -8.28 -1.83 -4.83
CA GLU A 447 -7.54 -1.91 -3.57
C GLU A 447 -6.03 -2.17 -3.80
N VAL A 448 -5.22 -1.11 -3.78
CA VAL A 448 -3.77 -1.15 -3.96
C VAL A 448 -3.11 -1.65 -2.68
N LYS A 449 -2.36 -2.74 -2.82
CA LYS A 449 -1.59 -3.34 -1.75
C LYS A 449 -0.17 -2.79 -1.66
N ASP A 450 0.45 -2.55 -2.80
CA ASP A 450 1.80 -2.03 -2.89
C ASP A 450 2.06 -1.36 -4.23
N VAL A 451 2.95 -0.37 -4.22
CA VAL A 451 3.49 0.30 -5.39
C VAL A 451 5.00 0.10 -5.40
N LEU A 452 5.49 -0.68 -6.34
CA LEU A 452 6.88 -1.10 -6.43
C LEU A 452 7.55 -0.50 -7.65
N GLY A 453 8.85 -0.28 -7.57
CA GLY A 453 9.68 -0.06 -8.74
C GLY A 453 10.51 -1.29 -9.04
N HIS A 454 10.49 -1.75 -10.27
CA HIS A 454 11.34 -2.84 -10.71
C HIS A 454 11.93 -2.54 -12.09
N GLN A 455 13.24 -2.44 -12.16
CA GLN A 455 13.93 -1.89 -13.34
C GLN A 455 13.38 -0.49 -13.65
N ASP A 456 12.98 -0.19 -14.87
CA ASP A 456 12.43 1.12 -15.28
C ASP A 456 10.88 1.12 -15.27
N ARG A 457 10.26 0.23 -14.48
CA ARG A 457 8.81 0.05 -14.44
C ARG A 457 8.23 0.33 -13.07
N LEU A 458 7.04 0.88 -13.08
CA LEU A 458 6.15 0.95 -11.95
C LEU A 458 5.28 -0.32 -11.92
N ILE A 459 5.26 -1.01 -10.80
CA ILE A 459 4.43 -2.18 -10.59
C ILE A 459 3.37 -1.85 -9.56
N VAL A 460 2.11 -1.94 -9.95
CA VAL A 460 0.98 -1.82 -9.03
C VAL A 460 0.54 -3.22 -8.63
N ALA A 461 0.61 -3.50 -7.34
CA ALA A 461 0.15 -4.75 -6.75
C ALA A 461 -1.18 -4.52 -6.03
N ARG A 462 -2.15 -5.43 -6.23
CA ARG A 462 -3.49 -5.37 -5.66
C ARG A 462 -3.78 -6.57 -4.78
N TRP A 463 -4.80 -6.47 -3.94
CA TRP A 463 -5.21 -7.56 -3.05
C TRP A 463 -5.76 -8.79 -3.78
N GLY A 464 -5.99 -8.68 -5.09
CA GLY A 464 -6.52 -9.78 -5.90
C GLY A 464 -8.03 -9.88 -5.75
N ASP A 465 -8.73 -8.91 -6.28
CA ASP A 465 -10.15 -9.00 -6.59
C ASP A 465 -10.36 -10.01 -7.73
N ALA A 466 -11.56 -10.60 -7.78
CA ALA A 466 -11.96 -11.49 -8.87
C ALA A 466 -11.93 -10.82 -10.26
N TYR A 467 -11.90 -9.49 -10.30
CA TYR A 467 -11.99 -8.68 -11.51
C TYR A 467 -10.69 -7.95 -11.88
N LEU A 468 -9.80 -7.71 -10.91
CA LEU A 468 -8.57 -6.95 -11.15
C LEU A 468 -7.33 -7.85 -11.15
N PRO A 469 -6.37 -7.59 -12.07
CA PRO A 469 -5.12 -8.31 -12.08
C PRO A 469 -4.31 -8.02 -10.82
N PRO A 470 -3.78 -9.04 -10.13
CA PRO A 470 -2.99 -8.85 -8.91
C PRO A 470 -1.71 -8.04 -9.13
N LEU A 471 -1.13 -8.09 -10.32
CA LEU A 471 0.03 -7.29 -10.70
C LEU A 471 -0.18 -6.66 -12.07
N THR A 472 0.16 -5.38 -12.18
CA THR A 472 0.18 -4.64 -13.45
C THR A 472 1.47 -3.84 -13.52
N ALA A 473 2.13 -3.85 -14.67
CA ALA A 473 3.34 -3.07 -14.92
C ALA A 473 3.09 -1.93 -15.88
N TYR A 474 3.63 -0.80 -15.54
CA TYR A 474 3.59 0.42 -16.36
C TYR A 474 5.01 0.92 -16.59
N GLU A 475 5.21 1.59 -17.73
CA GLU A 475 6.45 2.31 -18.02
C GLU A 475 6.13 3.73 -18.44
N GLU A 476 7.09 4.61 -18.22
CA GLU A 476 7.11 5.97 -18.77
C GLU A 476 7.34 5.88 -20.29
N ARG A 477 6.64 6.73 -21.05
CA ARG A 477 6.87 6.86 -22.49
C ARG A 477 7.79 8.01 -22.84
#